data_e525f476ff7f94f2774cd41ca17fcbbc
#
_entry.id   e525f476ff7f94f2774cd41ca17fcbbc
#
_cell.length_a   1.000
_cell.length_b   1.000
_cell.length_c   1.000
_cell.angle_alpha   90.00
_cell.angle_beta   90.00
_cell.angle_gamma   90.00
#
_symmetry.space_group_name_H-M   'P 1'
#
loop_
_entity.id
_entity.type
_entity.pdbx_description
1 polymer ?
#
loop_
_entity_poly.entity_id
_entity_poly.type
_entity_poly.pdbx_seq_one_letter_code
_entity_poly.pdbx_strand_id
1 'polypeptide(L)'
;MINLPGELSIRTIQGSRGAFNVGRLITSIGEFVVKEALLDQYYEGKYSGDFVITQIKPSTYTAAGRLVVEIRAMLQSMSLDEADDLTEADNERLPQNEIDPLDEDAISPATAPAVVAPAQHTPSSEQSFPASNDDDSLEKDEQLFSTLWPLGAAVKLDTTVSRLVLRDQCRRLKELGYEHDFKSQLWTLPPEM
;
A
#
# COMPACT_ATOMS: atom_id res chain seq x y z
N MET A 1 -13.13 -18.19 -1.29
CA MET A 1 -11.94 -17.84 -2.08
C MET A 1 -12.23 -18.15 -3.54
N ILE A 2 -12.00 -17.21 -4.42
CA ILE A 2 -12.22 -17.34 -5.86
C ILE A 2 -10.91 -16.94 -6.54
N ASN A 3 -10.37 -17.80 -7.39
CA ASN A 3 -9.22 -17.46 -8.23
C ASN A 3 -9.71 -17.08 -9.62
N LEU A 4 -9.36 -15.89 -10.10
CA LEU A 4 -9.80 -15.36 -11.38
C LEU A 4 -8.64 -14.68 -12.11
N PRO A 5 -8.51 -14.92 -13.42
CA PRO A 5 -7.65 -14.13 -14.25
C PRO A 5 -8.22 -12.71 -14.40
N GLY A 6 -7.34 -11.72 -14.47
CA GLY A 6 -7.74 -10.33 -14.59
C GLY A 6 -6.61 -9.38 -14.90
N GLU A 7 -6.97 -8.11 -14.99
CA GLU A 7 -6.04 -6.99 -15.17
C GLU A 7 -6.16 -6.05 -13.96
N LEU A 8 -5.04 -5.72 -13.36
CA LEU A 8 -4.94 -4.81 -12.22
C LEU A 8 -4.18 -3.54 -12.64
N SER A 9 -4.88 -2.42 -12.72
CA SER A 9 -4.24 -1.12 -12.92
C SER A 9 -3.93 -0.50 -11.56
N ILE A 10 -2.67 -0.22 -11.29
CA ILE A 10 -2.20 0.38 -10.03
C ILE A 10 -1.84 1.84 -10.27
N ARG A 11 -2.33 2.72 -9.40
CA ARG A 11 -1.96 4.13 -9.37
C ARG A 11 -1.42 4.52 -8.01
N THR A 12 -0.37 5.34 -8.01
CA THR A 12 0.21 5.91 -6.80
C THR A 12 -0.42 7.28 -6.51
N ILE A 13 -0.98 7.44 -5.32
CA ILE A 13 -1.62 8.67 -4.85
C ILE A 13 -0.82 9.24 -3.68
N GLN A 14 -0.66 10.56 -3.66
CA GLN A 14 -0.01 11.26 -2.56
C GLN A 14 -1.04 11.54 -1.46
N GLY A 15 -0.88 10.87 -0.32
CA GLY A 15 -1.70 11.06 0.86
C GLY A 15 -1.02 11.90 1.95
N SER A 16 -1.74 12.15 3.03
CA SER A 16 -1.25 12.89 4.20
C SER A 16 -0.10 12.18 4.92
N ARG A 17 -0.06 10.84 4.83
CA ARG A 17 0.95 9.97 5.46
C ARG A 17 1.93 9.36 4.46
N GLY A 18 2.11 10.00 3.30
CA GLY A 18 2.98 9.55 2.23
C GLY A 18 2.22 8.94 1.05
N ALA A 19 2.98 8.49 0.05
CA ALA A 19 2.42 7.85 -1.14
C ALA A 19 1.81 6.48 -0.80
N PHE A 20 0.67 6.19 -1.43
CA PHE A 20 0.01 4.89 -1.33
C PHE A 20 -0.55 4.46 -2.68
N ASN A 21 -0.73 3.16 -2.84
CA ASN A 21 -1.24 2.59 -4.08
C ASN A 21 -2.71 2.20 -3.94
N VAL A 22 -3.46 2.50 -5.00
CA VAL A 22 -4.82 2.03 -5.23
C VAL A 22 -4.85 1.25 -6.53
N GLY A 23 -5.59 0.15 -6.53
CA GLY A 23 -5.75 -0.70 -7.70
C GLY A 23 -7.18 -0.71 -8.20
N ARG A 24 -7.33 -0.89 -9.52
CA ARG A 24 -8.58 -1.22 -10.19
C ARG A 24 -8.42 -2.57 -10.86
N LEU A 25 -9.12 -3.56 -10.33
CA LEU A 25 -9.07 -4.93 -10.79
C LEU A 25 -10.27 -5.21 -11.71
N ILE A 26 -9.98 -5.57 -12.95
CA ILE A 26 -10.96 -5.96 -13.96
C ILE A 26 -10.87 -7.48 -14.15
N THR A 27 -11.99 -8.16 -13.94
CA THR A 27 -12.09 -9.62 -14.08
C THR A 27 -13.33 -9.99 -14.89
N SER A 28 -13.49 -11.27 -15.19
CA SER A 28 -14.69 -11.79 -15.89
C SER A 28 -16.00 -11.59 -15.13
N ILE A 29 -15.94 -11.38 -13.79
CA ILE A 29 -17.14 -11.20 -12.96
C ILE A 29 -17.44 -9.73 -12.63
N GLY A 30 -16.57 -8.83 -13.02
CA GLY A 30 -16.77 -7.39 -12.79
C GLY A 30 -15.49 -6.64 -12.52
N GLU A 31 -15.70 -5.41 -12.10
CA GLU A 31 -14.65 -4.44 -11.81
C GLU A 31 -14.68 -4.05 -10.35
N PHE A 32 -13.52 -4.03 -9.71
CA PHE A 32 -13.38 -3.86 -8.28
C PHE A 32 -12.25 -2.88 -7.94
N VAL A 33 -12.45 -2.12 -6.87
CA VAL A 33 -11.37 -1.33 -6.27
C VAL A 33 -10.58 -2.22 -5.30
N VAL A 34 -9.27 -2.13 -5.36
CA VAL A 34 -8.35 -2.83 -4.46
C VAL A 34 -7.53 -1.79 -3.72
N LYS A 35 -7.57 -1.83 -2.38
CA LYS A 35 -6.85 -0.92 -1.49
C LYS A 35 -6.00 -1.67 -0.45
N GLU A 36 -5.56 -2.87 -0.81
CA GLU A 36 -4.73 -3.70 0.06
C GLU A 36 -3.33 -3.15 0.24
N ALA A 37 -2.77 -3.31 1.44
CA ALA A 37 -1.41 -2.86 1.75
C ALA A 37 -0.36 -3.48 0.82
N LEU A 38 -0.59 -4.71 0.36
CA LEU A 38 0.30 -5.42 -0.55
C LEU A 38 0.60 -4.63 -1.83
N LEU A 39 -0.31 -3.74 -2.29
CA LEU A 39 -0.12 -2.93 -3.49
C LEU A 39 0.99 -1.89 -3.33
N ASP A 40 1.29 -1.46 -2.11
CA ASP A 40 2.27 -0.41 -1.84
C ASP A 40 3.71 -0.84 -2.20
N GLN A 41 3.93 -2.14 -2.48
CA GLN A 41 5.20 -2.68 -2.98
C GLN A 41 5.38 -2.51 -4.49
N TYR A 42 4.28 -2.38 -5.25
CA TYR A 42 4.31 -2.32 -6.71
C TYR A 42 4.49 -0.90 -7.22
N TYR A 43 4.99 -0.80 -8.44
CA TYR A 43 5.06 0.47 -9.16
C TYR A 43 3.71 0.77 -9.82
N GLU A 44 3.49 2.03 -10.14
CA GLU A 44 2.36 2.44 -10.99
C GLU A 44 2.46 1.74 -12.34
N GLY A 45 1.37 1.12 -12.80
CA GLY A 45 1.33 0.36 -14.03
C GLY A 45 0.10 -0.54 -14.13
N LYS A 46 0.01 -1.27 -15.21
CA LYS A 46 -1.03 -2.25 -15.50
C LYS A 46 -0.43 -3.66 -15.46
N TYR A 47 -1.05 -4.52 -14.70
CA TYR A 47 -0.57 -5.88 -14.44
C TYR A 47 -1.63 -6.90 -14.82
N SER A 48 -1.25 -7.90 -15.59
CA SER A 48 -2.09 -9.05 -15.93
C SER A 48 -1.68 -10.27 -15.11
N GLY A 49 -2.65 -11.08 -14.70
CA GLY A 49 -2.36 -12.27 -13.91
C GLY A 49 -3.57 -12.91 -13.25
N ASP A 50 -3.33 -13.74 -12.26
CA ASP A 50 -4.32 -14.45 -11.47
C ASP A 50 -4.47 -13.83 -10.08
N PHE A 51 -5.72 -13.62 -9.66
CA PHE A 51 -6.06 -12.96 -8.40
C PHE A 51 -6.92 -13.85 -7.52
N VAL A 52 -6.46 -14.09 -6.30
CA VAL A 52 -7.23 -14.83 -5.29
C VAL A 52 -8.02 -13.84 -4.44
N ILE A 53 -9.32 -13.77 -4.71
CA ILE A 53 -10.27 -12.89 -4.02
C ILE A 53 -10.87 -13.65 -2.84
N THR A 54 -10.75 -13.08 -1.65
CA THR A 54 -11.35 -13.63 -0.41
C THR A 54 -12.74 -13.09 -0.16
N GLN A 55 -12.95 -11.81 -0.45
CA GLN A 55 -14.20 -11.12 -0.19
C GLN A 55 -14.43 -10.01 -1.20
N ILE A 56 -15.67 -9.81 -1.58
CA ILE A 56 -16.15 -8.65 -2.33
C ILE A 56 -17.19 -7.95 -1.45
N LYS A 57 -16.98 -6.66 -1.19
CA LYS A 57 -17.90 -5.88 -0.33
C LYS A 57 -18.09 -4.47 -0.87
N PRO A 58 -19.29 -3.88 -0.71
CA PRO A 58 -19.47 -2.46 -0.92
C PRO A 58 -18.74 -1.67 0.17
N SER A 59 -18.15 -0.56 -0.19
CA SER A 59 -17.56 0.42 0.73
C SER A 59 -18.09 1.79 0.39
N THR A 60 -18.33 2.60 1.42
CA THR A 60 -18.85 3.95 1.27
C THR A 60 -18.00 4.91 2.08
N TYR A 61 -17.63 6.02 1.47
CA TYR A 61 -16.93 7.11 2.14
C TYR A 61 -17.36 8.46 1.58
N THR A 62 -17.06 9.53 2.29
CA THR A 62 -17.37 10.88 1.84
C THR A 62 -16.09 11.57 1.37
N ALA A 63 -16.05 11.94 0.08
CA ALA A 63 -14.95 12.70 -0.51
C ALA A 63 -15.49 14.02 -1.08
N ALA A 64 -14.89 15.14 -0.71
CA ALA A 64 -15.28 16.49 -1.15
C ALA A 64 -16.79 16.77 -0.98
N GLY A 65 -17.40 16.29 0.12
CA GLY A 65 -18.82 16.46 0.40
C GLY A 65 -19.78 15.58 -0.40
N ARG A 66 -19.25 14.61 -1.16
CA ARG A 66 -20.05 13.63 -1.93
C ARG A 66 -19.89 12.24 -1.34
N LEU A 67 -21.00 11.50 -1.24
CA LEU A 67 -20.96 10.09 -0.89
C LEU A 67 -20.44 9.30 -2.11
N VAL A 68 -19.34 8.59 -1.91
CA VAL A 68 -18.75 7.68 -2.90
C VAL A 68 -19.11 6.25 -2.47
N VAL A 69 -19.60 5.46 -3.42
CA VAL A 69 -19.87 4.04 -3.23
C VAL A 69 -18.99 3.27 -4.19
N GLU A 70 -18.19 2.37 -3.68
CA GLU A 70 -17.30 1.52 -4.47
C GLU A 70 -17.44 0.06 -4.08
N ILE A 71 -17.19 -0.84 -5.02
CA ILE A 71 -17.14 -2.28 -4.74
C ILE A 71 -15.69 -2.67 -4.59
N ARG A 72 -15.31 -3.08 -3.38
CA ARG A 72 -13.93 -3.50 -3.06
C ARG A 72 -13.77 -5.01 -3.14
N ALA A 73 -12.69 -5.45 -3.78
CA ALA A 73 -12.20 -6.82 -3.66
C ALA A 73 -11.05 -6.87 -2.67
N MET A 74 -11.13 -7.82 -1.75
CA MET A 74 -10.03 -8.14 -0.83
C MET A 74 -9.23 -9.29 -1.42
N LEU A 75 -7.96 -9.07 -1.66
CA LEU A 75 -7.05 -10.05 -2.21
C LEU A 75 -6.31 -10.78 -1.09
N GLN A 76 -6.18 -12.08 -1.23
CA GLN A 76 -5.28 -12.89 -0.41
C GLN A 76 -3.89 -12.95 -1.02
N SER A 77 -3.86 -13.14 -2.33
CA SER A 77 -2.62 -13.23 -3.12
C SER A 77 -2.91 -12.88 -4.57
N MET A 78 -1.87 -12.57 -5.30
CA MET A 78 -1.89 -12.40 -6.73
C MET A 78 -0.64 -12.98 -7.35
N SER A 79 -0.75 -13.48 -8.58
CA SER A 79 0.36 -13.96 -9.39
C SER A 79 0.35 -13.17 -10.68
N LEU A 80 1.39 -12.39 -10.94
CA LEU A 80 1.44 -11.45 -12.06
C LEU A 80 2.39 -11.96 -13.13
N ASP A 81 1.93 -11.94 -14.38
CA ASP A 81 2.65 -12.47 -15.53
C ASP A 81 3.25 -11.38 -16.42
N GLU A 82 2.51 -10.30 -16.59
CA GLU A 82 2.90 -9.15 -17.43
C GLU A 82 2.71 -7.83 -16.68
N ALA A 83 3.54 -6.85 -17.05
CA ALA A 83 3.43 -5.48 -16.60
C ALA A 83 3.57 -4.54 -17.79
N ASP A 84 2.61 -3.62 -17.93
CA ASP A 84 2.56 -2.60 -18.95
C ASP A 84 2.38 -1.21 -18.32
N ASP A 85 2.65 -0.18 -19.09
CA ASP A 85 2.35 1.19 -18.69
C ASP A 85 0.84 1.48 -18.70
N LEU A 86 0.40 2.37 -17.80
CA LEU A 86 -0.98 2.84 -17.80
C LEU A 86 -1.32 3.60 -19.09
N THR A 87 -2.42 3.23 -19.71
CA THR A 87 -2.96 3.98 -20.84
C THR A 87 -3.72 5.23 -20.38
N GLU A 88 -3.98 6.17 -21.29
CA GLU A 88 -4.80 7.35 -21.01
C GLU A 88 -6.21 6.95 -20.51
N ALA A 89 -6.79 5.90 -21.09
CA ALA A 89 -8.09 5.37 -20.69
C ALA A 89 -8.07 4.76 -19.28
N ASP A 90 -6.97 4.13 -18.87
CA ASP A 90 -6.80 3.63 -17.51
C ASP A 90 -6.66 4.79 -16.53
N ASN A 91 -5.94 5.84 -16.91
CA ASN A 91 -5.77 7.05 -16.10
C ASN A 91 -7.07 7.82 -15.86
N GLU A 92 -7.99 7.84 -16.81
CA GLU A 92 -9.32 8.45 -16.64
C GLU A 92 -10.21 7.67 -15.68
N ARG A 93 -10.05 6.36 -15.64
CA ARG A 93 -10.85 5.45 -14.80
C ARG A 93 -10.32 5.32 -13.38
N LEU A 94 -9.03 5.52 -13.19
CA LEU A 94 -8.41 5.48 -11.87
C LEU A 94 -8.69 6.79 -11.11
N PRO A 95 -9.09 6.73 -9.85
CA PRO A 95 -9.33 7.93 -9.05
C PRO A 95 -8.04 8.73 -8.90
N GLN A 96 -8.15 10.05 -9.09
CA GLN A 96 -7.02 10.97 -8.93
C GLN A 96 -6.85 11.47 -7.49
N ASN A 97 -7.94 11.47 -6.73
CA ASN A 97 -7.99 11.93 -5.35
C ASN A 97 -8.76 10.90 -4.52
N GLU A 98 -8.04 10.06 -3.84
CA GLU A 98 -8.59 9.07 -2.91
C GLU A 98 -8.14 9.37 -1.49
N ILE A 99 -8.98 8.99 -0.53
CA ILE A 99 -8.62 9.05 0.88
C ILE A 99 -7.66 7.91 1.18
N ASP A 100 -6.58 8.20 1.90
CA ASP A 100 -5.65 7.18 2.36
C ASP A 100 -6.44 6.13 3.18
N PRO A 101 -6.32 4.83 2.88
CA PRO A 101 -6.98 3.79 3.65
C PRO A 101 -6.69 3.84 5.16
N LEU A 102 -5.53 4.37 5.56
CA LEU A 102 -5.21 4.61 6.97
C LEU A 102 -6.07 5.71 7.61
N ASP A 103 -6.56 6.67 6.82
CA ASP A 103 -7.46 7.72 7.29
C ASP A 103 -8.92 7.26 7.21
N GLU A 104 -9.29 6.37 6.30
CA GLU A 104 -10.64 5.77 6.23
C GLU A 104 -10.96 4.97 7.50
N ASP A 105 -10.01 4.19 8.01
CA ASP A 105 -10.17 3.39 9.23
C ASP A 105 -10.39 4.29 10.48
N ALA A 106 -9.81 5.50 10.48
CA ALA A 106 -10.00 6.47 11.54
C ALA A 106 -11.36 7.19 11.49
N ILE A 107 -12.02 7.23 10.33
CA ILE A 107 -13.31 7.94 10.10
C ILE A 107 -14.50 6.97 10.18
N SER A 108 -14.29 5.66 10.16
CA SER A 108 -15.37 4.67 10.31
C SER A 108 -16.05 4.86 11.67
N PRO A 109 -17.34 5.27 11.73
CA PRO A 109 -18.05 5.35 13.00
C PRO A 109 -18.30 3.94 13.49
N ALA A 110 -17.48 3.46 14.41
CA ALA A 110 -17.87 2.36 15.27
C ALA A 110 -19.13 2.80 16.03
N THR A 111 -20.24 2.21 15.70
CA THR A 111 -21.52 2.38 16.41
C THR A 111 -21.38 1.89 17.85
N ALA A 112 -21.14 2.80 18.78
CA ALA A 112 -21.56 2.64 20.17
C ALA A 112 -21.43 3.97 20.92
N PRO A 113 -22.40 4.36 21.75
CA PRO A 113 -22.36 5.61 22.49
C PRO A 113 -21.61 5.43 23.82
N ALA A 114 -20.58 6.15 24.05
CA ALA A 114 -20.06 6.33 25.41
C ALA A 114 -19.30 7.65 25.60
N VAL A 115 -19.98 8.53 26.31
CA VAL A 115 -19.49 9.39 27.42
C VAL A 115 -18.21 10.20 27.21
N VAL A 116 -18.45 11.49 27.23
CA VAL A 116 -17.52 12.61 27.25
C VAL A 116 -16.61 12.56 28.48
N ALA A 117 -15.31 12.71 28.28
CA ALA A 117 -14.43 13.34 29.24
C ALA A 117 -13.30 14.08 28.50
N PRO A 118 -12.99 15.33 28.87
CA PRO A 118 -12.02 16.15 28.18
C PRO A 118 -10.61 15.86 28.71
N ALA A 119 -9.67 15.58 27.83
CA ALA A 119 -8.25 15.54 28.17
C ALA A 119 -7.45 16.43 27.23
N GLN A 120 -6.88 17.36 27.84
CA GLN A 120 -5.98 18.45 27.56
C GLN A 120 -4.93 18.21 26.48
N HIS A 121 -4.82 19.22 25.63
CA HIS A 121 -3.71 19.44 24.71
C HIS A 121 -2.41 19.73 25.48
N THR A 122 -1.36 19.05 25.15
CA THR A 122 0.00 19.57 25.31
C THR A 122 0.73 19.47 23.97
N PRO A 123 1.27 20.58 23.48
CA PRO A 123 2.12 20.57 22.30
C PRO A 123 3.54 20.22 22.75
N SER A 124 4.16 19.26 22.13
CA SER A 124 5.59 19.02 22.28
C SER A 124 6.20 18.77 20.92
N SER A 125 6.86 19.75 20.52
CA SER A 125 8.28 20.00 20.23
C SER A 125 8.78 19.40 18.92
N GLU A 126 9.00 20.34 18.02
CA GLU A 126 10.00 20.22 16.96
C GLU A 126 11.31 19.65 17.51
N GLN A 127 11.75 18.54 16.97
CA GLN A 127 13.15 18.13 17.08
C GLN A 127 13.79 18.14 15.70
N SER A 128 14.61 19.18 15.56
CA SER A 128 15.62 19.36 14.55
C SER A 128 16.51 18.12 14.44
N PHE A 129 16.71 17.65 13.22
CA PHE A 129 17.67 16.61 12.91
C PHE A 129 19.09 17.16 12.95
N PRO A 130 20.02 16.56 13.71
CA PRO A 130 21.44 16.66 13.39
C PRO A 130 21.82 15.51 12.46
N ALA A 131 22.61 15.88 11.46
CA ALA A 131 23.24 14.98 10.51
C ALA A 131 24.21 14.00 11.19
N SER A 132 24.31 12.82 10.54
CA SER A 132 25.40 11.85 10.61
C SER A 132 25.57 11.03 11.89
N ASN A 133 25.24 9.72 11.71
CA ASN A 133 26.10 8.61 12.13
C ASN A 133 25.56 7.33 11.48
N ASP A 134 26.40 6.61 10.73
CA ASP A 134 26.06 5.35 10.04
C ASP A 134 25.59 4.25 11.01
N ASP A 135 25.97 4.34 12.27
CA ASP A 135 25.59 3.38 13.32
C ASP A 135 24.12 3.52 13.76
N ASP A 136 23.59 4.74 13.82
CA ASP A 136 22.19 5.02 14.16
C ASP A 136 21.21 4.58 13.04
N SER A 137 21.70 4.50 11.81
CA SER A 137 20.93 4.01 10.66
C SER A 137 20.77 2.49 10.70
N LEU A 138 21.78 1.74 11.11
CA LEU A 138 21.74 0.28 11.22
C LEU A 138 20.77 -0.19 12.31
N GLU A 139 20.75 0.49 13.46
CA GLU A 139 19.81 0.17 14.55
C GLU A 139 18.35 0.44 14.13
N LYS A 140 18.11 1.49 13.35
CA LYS A 140 16.77 1.80 12.81
C LYS A 140 16.33 0.77 11.77
N ASP A 141 17.24 0.33 10.92
CA ASP A 141 16.96 -0.70 9.92
C ASP A 141 16.68 -2.05 10.60
N GLU A 142 17.42 -2.42 11.64
CA GLU A 142 17.15 -3.62 12.43
C GLU A 142 15.76 -3.60 13.09
N GLN A 143 15.35 -2.45 13.64
CA GLN A 143 14.02 -2.29 14.22
C GLN A 143 12.91 -2.34 13.16
N LEU A 144 13.14 -1.73 11.98
CA LEU A 144 12.17 -1.66 10.90
C LEU A 144 11.94 -3.02 10.24
N PHE A 145 13.01 -3.77 10.00
CA PHE A 145 12.96 -5.07 9.32
C PHE A 145 12.86 -6.26 10.29
N SER A 146 13.17 -6.05 11.57
CA SER A 146 13.04 -7.05 12.63
C SER A 146 13.63 -8.42 12.21
N THR A 147 12.78 -9.45 12.02
CA THR A 147 13.21 -10.80 11.67
C THR A 147 13.83 -10.94 10.27
N LEU A 148 13.67 -9.95 9.41
CA LEU A 148 14.28 -9.93 8.07
C LEU A 148 15.71 -9.37 8.09
N TRP A 149 16.14 -8.79 9.19
CA TRP A 149 17.49 -8.26 9.36
C TRP A 149 18.49 -9.36 9.74
N PRO A 150 19.73 -9.39 9.20
CA PRO A 150 20.25 -8.52 8.15
C PRO A 150 19.68 -8.85 6.76
N LEU A 151 19.49 -7.80 5.94
CA LEU A 151 18.92 -7.94 4.61
C LEU A 151 19.86 -8.72 3.69
N GLY A 152 19.30 -9.74 3.01
CA GLY A 152 20.02 -10.51 2.01
C GLY A 152 19.94 -9.91 0.61
N ALA A 153 20.53 -10.58 -0.39
CA ALA A 153 20.44 -10.17 -1.80
C ALA A 153 18.99 -10.20 -2.34
N ALA A 154 18.11 -10.97 -1.71
CA ALA A 154 16.68 -11.03 -2.00
C ALA A 154 15.88 -10.99 -0.69
N VAL A 155 14.87 -10.13 -0.62
CA VAL A 155 14.04 -9.90 0.57
C VAL A 155 12.56 -10.03 0.18
N LYS A 156 11.80 -10.80 0.95
CA LYS A 156 10.34 -10.88 0.83
C LYS A 156 9.71 -10.18 2.02
N LEU A 157 8.98 -9.11 1.78
CA LEU A 157 8.26 -8.40 2.83
C LEU A 157 7.01 -9.16 3.26
N ASP A 158 6.70 -9.07 4.54
CA ASP A 158 5.47 -9.61 5.11
C ASP A 158 4.34 -8.60 4.93
N THR A 159 3.38 -8.92 4.10
CA THR A 159 2.21 -8.08 3.83
C THR A 159 1.17 -8.09 4.95
N THR A 160 1.36 -8.89 5.99
CA THR A 160 0.47 -8.95 7.16
C THR A 160 0.81 -7.91 8.23
N VAL A 161 1.98 -7.27 8.13
CA VAL A 161 2.34 -6.14 9.02
C VAL A 161 1.44 -4.93 8.75
N SER A 162 1.45 -3.96 9.67
CA SER A 162 0.68 -2.73 9.46
C SER A 162 1.11 -2.03 8.17
N ARG A 163 0.15 -1.44 7.46
CA ARG A 163 0.40 -0.75 6.19
C ARG A 163 1.47 0.34 6.31
N LEU A 164 1.52 1.02 7.45
CA LEU A 164 2.53 2.06 7.71
C LEU A 164 3.93 1.47 7.73
N VAL A 165 4.13 0.38 8.47
CA VAL A 165 5.41 -0.34 8.54
C VAL A 165 5.82 -0.85 7.16
N LEU A 166 4.88 -1.43 6.41
CA LEU A 166 5.15 -1.91 5.06
C LEU A 166 5.61 -0.79 4.12
N ARG A 167 4.97 0.39 4.18
CA ARG A 167 5.39 1.57 3.40
C ARG A 167 6.80 2.04 3.78
N ASP A 168 7.10 2.08 5.05
CA ASP A 168 8.43 2.47 5.52
C ASP A 168 9.50 1.47 5.08
N GLN A 169 9.20 0.17 5.15
CA GLN A 169 10.07 -0.89 4.63
C GLN A 169 10.30 -0.76 3.12
N CYS A 170 9.23 -0.56 2.32
CA CYS A 170 9.33 -0.36 0.88
C CYS A 170 10.18 0.87 0.52
N ARG A 171 9.97 1.99 1.24
CA ARG A 171 10.75 3.21 1.05
C ARG A 171 12.22 2.96 1.35
N ARG A 172 12.51 2.31 2.47
CA ARG A 172 13.88 2.04 2.89
C ARG A 172 14.60 1.08 1.93
N LEU A 173 13.93 0.04 1.44
CA LEU A 173 14.50 -0.86 0.43
C LEU A 173 14.86 -0.13 -0.86
N LYS A 174 14.01 0.80 -1.33
CA LYS A 174 14.31 1.64 -2.49
C LYS A 174 15.53 2.54 -2.24
N GLU A 175 15.65 3.13 -1.06
CA GLU A 175 16.82 3.93 -0.67
C GLU A 175 18.12 3.11 -0.62
N LEU A 176 18.03 1.84 -0.23
CA LEU A 176 19.14 0.89 -0.22
C LEU A 176 19.46 0.30 -1.61
N GLY A 177 18.72 0.69 -2.65
CA GLY A 177 18.94 0.25 -4.03
C GLY A 177 18.30 -1.07 -4.40
N TYR A 178 17.39 -1.60 -3.58
CA TYR A 178 16.61 -2.79 -3.95
C TYR A 178 15.52 -2.42 -4.96
N GLU A 179 15.29 -3.31 -5.91
CA GLU A 179 14.19 -3.25 -6.88
C GLU A 179 13.17 -4.35 -6.62
N HIS A 180 11.90 -4.02 -6.72
CA HIS A 180 10.82 -4.99 -6.56
C HIS A 180 10.54 -5.72 -7.87
N ASP A 181 10.71 -7.04 -7.87
CA ASP A 181 10.28 -7.90 -8.98
C ASP A 181 8.84 -8.36 -8.74
N PHE A 182 7.94 -7.87 -9.59
CA PHE A 182 6.50 -8.16 -9.49
C PHE A 182 6.15 -9.63 -9.73
N LYS A 183 6.96 -10.39 -10.48
CA LYS A 183 6.72 -11.81 -10.76
C LYS A 183 7.07 -12.69 -9.57
N SER A 184 8.27 -12.53 -9.04
CA SER A 184 8.72 -13.28 -7.86
C SER A 184 8.21 -12.70 -6.54
N GLN A 185 7.71 -11.45 -6.56
CA GLN A 185 7.30 -10.69 -5.37
C GLN A 185 8.43 -10.55 -4.34
N LEU A 186 9.64 -10.37 -4.85
CA LEU A 186 10.86 -10.20 -4.07
C LEU A 186 11.49 -8.84 -4.35
N TRP A 187 12.11 -8.30 -3.33
CA TRP A 187 13.01 -7.17 -3.46
C TRP A 187 14.42 -7.70 -3.66
N THR A 188 15.06 -7.32 -4.73
CA THR A 188 16.40 -7.79 -5.11
C THR A 188 17.34 -6.63 -5.33
N LEU A 189 18.61 -6.80 -4.90
CA LEU A 189 19.67 -5.88 -5.28
C LEU A 189 20.08 -6.19 -6.72
N PRO A 190 20.03 -5.19 -7.63
CA PRO A 190 20.57 -5.39 -8.96
C PRO A 190 22.08 -5.70 -8.86
N PRO A 191 22.61 -6.62 -9.68
CA PRO A 191 24.04 -6.88 -9.70
C PRO A 191 24.78 -5.59 -10.07
N GLU A 192 25.79 -5.24 -9.30
CA GLU A 192 26.70 -4.13 -9.66
C GLU A 192 27.36 -4.45 -11.03
N MET A 193 27.13 -3.57 -12.01
CA MET A 193 27.78 -3.66 -13.31
C MET A 193 29.19 -3.06 -13.26
#